data_5424dddd64a9360efe87147cb9eb110e
#
_entry.id   5424dddd64a9360efe87147cb9eb110e
#
_cell.length_a   1.000
_cell.length_b   1.000
_cell.length_c   1.000
_cell.angle_alpha   90.00
_cell.angle_beta   90.00
_cell.angle_gamma   90.00
#
_symmetry.space_group_name_H-M   'P 1'
#
loop_
_entity.id
_entity.type
_entity.pdbx_description
1 polymer ?
#
loop_
_entity_poly.entity_id
_entity_poly.type
_entity_poly.pdbx_seq_one_letter_code
_entity_poly.pdbx_strand_id
1 'polypeptide(L)'
;SIDTIINRQYAIANNQADSIDLPKQRIYAMCNLRGGIGKTTLSFNLSYLVDNLLAVDTCPQGNLSFFYDNNYYAAQQTNVKDMLLPYLVPGLGKATRVASYIGATNPYFSKKNNYYIPSSEELYLLPSQLITAINQTAGLQQVQKEQALKSILYSLKTEIERELAENNLDKCIIDTSPFFAGATQLAWYAADALVIPVRTDQQSIKSLELLI
;
A
#
# COMPACT_ATOMS: atom_id res chain seq x y z
N SER A 1 -9.51 11.03 -26.83
CA SER A 1 -8.76 10.00 -27.55
C SER A 1 -7.34 9.87 -26.98
N ILE A 2 -6.64 8.80 -27.30
CA ILE A 2 -5.23 8.59 -26.90
C ILE A 2 -4.36 9.75 -27.40
N ASP A 3 -4.60 10.22 -28.63
CA ASP A 3 -3.87 11.35 -29.20
C ASP A 3 -4.02 12.64 -28.39
N THR A 4 -5.17 12.88 -27.80
CA THR A 4 -5.40 14.04 -26.93
C THR A 4 -4.54 13.98 -25.68
N ILE A 5 -4.39 12.78 -25.08
CA ILE A 5 -3.54 12.55 -23.91
C ILE A 5 -2.06 12.75 -24.27
N ILE A 6 -1.61 12.14 -25.37
CA ILE A 6 -0.23 12.25 -25.87
C ILE A 6 0.12 13.70 -26.18
N ASN A 7 -0.71 14.40 -26.94
CA ASN A 7 -0.49 15.79 -27.31
C ASN A 7 -0.43 16.70 -26.09
N ARG A 8 -1.27 16.47 -25.10
CA ARG A 8 -1.26 17.21 -23.84
C ARG A 8 0.02 16.96 -23.05
N GLN A 9 0.46 15.70 -22.90
CA GLN A 9 1.70 15.37 -22.21
C GLN A 9 2.91 16.00 -22.92
N TYR A 10 2.90 15.99 -24.25
CA TYR A 10 3.92 16.64 -25.06
C TYR A 10 3.96 18.16 -24.82
N ALA A 11 2.78 18.79 -24.78
CA ALA A 11 2.68 20.23 -24.51
C ALA A 11 3.18 20.58 -23.09
N ILE A 12 2.85 19.77 -22.06
CA ILE A 12 3.35 19.94 -20.69
C ILE A 12 4.88 19.79 -20.64
N ALA A 13 5.42 18.75 -21.28
CA ALA A 13 6.85 18.48 -21.30
C ALA A 13 7.67 19.59 -21.99
N ASN A 14 7.07 20.32 -22.92
CA ASN A 14 7.67 21.45 -23.61
C ASN A 14 7.30 22.82 -23.03
N ASN A 15 6.71 22.88 -21.84
CA ASN A 15 6.21 24.10 -21.19
C ASN A 15 5.22 24.91 -22.07
N GLN A 16 4.44 24.23 -22.90
CA GLN A 16 3.42 24.81 -23.78
C GLN A 16 2.00 24.71 -23.19
N ALA A 17 1.82 23.99 -22.10
CA ALA A 17 0.57 23.88 -21.36
C ALA A 17 0.86 23.67 -19.87
N ASP A 18 -0.03 24.16 -19.03
CA ASP A 18 0.03 23.95 -17.59
C ASP A 18 -0.22 22.47 -17.24
N SER A 19 0.45 22.01 -16.19
CA SER A 19 0.12 20.71 -15.58
C SER A 19 -1.32 20.73 -15.03
N ILE A 20 -1.97 19.58 -15.03
CA ILE A 20 -3.27 19.44 -14.36
C ILE A 20 -3.03 19.62 -12.86
N ASP A 21 -3.75 20.52 -12.23
CA ASP A 21 -3.84 20.57 -10.79
C ASP A 21 -4.73 19.41 -10.32
N LEU A 22 -4.09 18.31 -9.95
CA LEU A 22 -4.77 17.14 -9.41
C LEU A 22 -5.02 17.33 -7.91
N PRO A 23 -6.13 16.80 -7.37
CA PRO A 23 -6.35 16.80 -5.93
C PRO A 23 -5.14 16.20 -5.19
N LYS A 24 -4.72 16.86 -4.11
CA LYS A 24 -3.63 16.34 -3.27
C LYS A 24 -4.13 15.11 -2.53
N GLN A 25 -3.63 13.95 -2.90
CA GLN A 25 -3.90 12.69 -2.24
C GLN A 25 -2.82 12.40 -1.21
N ARG A 26 -3.13 11.59 -0.19
CA ARG A 26 -2.18 11.20 0.86
C ARG A 26 -1.71 9.77 0.73
N ILE A 27 -2.59 8.84 0.39
CA ILE A 27 -2.32 7.40 0.35
C ILE A 27 -2.41 6.92 -1.09
N TYR A 28 -1.30 6.38 -1.59
CA TYR A 28 -1.19 5.86 -2.96
C TYR A 28 -0.92 4.36 -2.90
N ALA A 29 -1.66 3.55 -3.68
CA ALA A 29 -1.34 2.13 -3.85
C ALA A 29 -0.77 1.85 -5.24
N MET A 30 0.36 1.15 -5.28
CA MET A 30 0.99 0.67 -6.51
C MET A 30 0.29 -0.61 -6.94
N CYS A 31 -0.53 -0.56 -7.97
CA CYS A 31 -1.40 -1.65 -8.38
C CYS A 31 -1.12 -2.08 -9.81
N ASN A 32 -0.95 -3.35 -10.04
CA ASN A 32 -1.07 -4.02 -11.32
C ASN A 32 -1.12 -5.53 -11.09
N LEU A 33 -2.04 -6.23 -11.76
CA LEU A 33 -2.19 -7.69 -11.66
C LEU A 33 -1.06 -8.45 -12.36
N ARG A 34 -0.20 -7.76 -13.09
CA ARG A 34 0.97 -8.35 -13.73
C ARG A 34 2.19 -8.30 -12.80
N GLY A 35 2.85 -9.45 -12.63
CA GLY A 35 4.16 -9.54 -12.00
C GLY A 35 5.27 -8.94 -12.87
N GLY A 36 6.35 -8.47 -12.25
CA GLY A 36 7.54 -7.97 -12.96
C GLY A 36 7.34 -6.66 -13.73
N ILE A 37 6.24 -5.92 -13.51
CA ILE A 37 5.97 -4.63 -14.17
C ILE A 37 6.75 -3.47 -13.55
N GLY A 38 7.41 -3.67 -12.41
CA GLY A 38 8.21 -2.65 -11.74
C GLY A 38 7.51 -1.94 -10.58
N LYS A 39 6.41 -2.46 -10.03
CA LYS A 39 5.69 -1.86 -8.87
C LYS A 39 6.66 -1.55 -7.72
N THR A 40 7.32 -2.57 -7.18
CA THR A 40 8.25 -2.44 -6.05
C THR A 40 9.42 -1.51 -6.34
N THR A 41 9.98 -1.57 -7.56
CA THR A 41 11.05 -0.65 -7.98
C THR A 41 10.55 0.79 -8.00
N LEU A 42 9.33 1.03 -8.48
CA LEU A 42 8.73 2.37 -8.49
C LEU A 42 8.43 2.83 -7.07
N SER A 43 7.86 1.95 -6.21
CA SER A 43 7.60 2.23 -4.80
C SER A 43 8.88 2.66 -4.07
N PHE A 44 9.98 1.93 -4.25
CA PHE A 44 11.26 2.23 -3.65
C PHE A 44 11.81 3.59 -4.11
N ASN A 45 11.84 3.84 -5.43
CA ASN A 45 12.37 5.10 -5.97
C ASN A 45 11.53 6.31 -5.54
N LEU A 46 10.20 6.19 -5.57
CA LEU A 46 9.32 7.26 -5.10
C LEU A 46 9.49 7.51 -3.60
N SER A 47 9.66 6.46 -2.80
CA SER A 47 9.93 6.63 -1.36
C SER A 47 11.26 7.35 -1.08
N TYR A 48 12.23 7.25 -1.98
CA TYR A 48 13.47 8.01 -1.88
C TYR A 48 13.29 9.48 -2.30
N LEU A 49 12.48 9.74 -3.33
CA LEU A 49 12.27 11.09 -3.85
C LEU A 49 11.35 11.95 -2.98
N VAL A 50 10.45 11.33 -2.22
CA VAL A 50 9.47 12.03 -1.37
C VAL A 50 9.92 11.97 0.09
N ASP A 51 9.95 13.12 0.76
CA ASP A 51 10.23 13.21 2.19
C ASP A 51 8.95 13.06 3.03
N ASN A 52 9.08 12.77 4.32
CA ASN A 52 7.97 12.54 5.27
C ASN A 52 7.00 11.48 4.78
N LEU A 53 7.54 10.34 4.34
CA LEU A 53 6.77 9.29 3.68
C LEU A 53 6.76 7.99 4.50
N LEU A 54 5.60 7.36 4.56
CA LEU A 54 5.40 5.99 5.02
C LEU A 54 5.34 5.06 3.80
N ALA A 55 6.19 4.04 3.77
CA ALA A 55 6.09 2.94 2.81
C ALA A 55 5.48 1.72 3.50
N VAL A 56 4.50 1.08 2.87
CA VAL A 56 3.84 -0.13 3.41
C VAL A 56 4.00 -1.26 2.40
N ASP A 57 4.64 -2.34 2.81
CA ASP A 57 4.84 -3.52 1.95
C ASP A 57 3.77 -4.56 2.24
N THR A 58 2.72 -4.59 1.41
CA THR A 58 1.63 -5.57 1.53
C THR A 58 1.85 -6.82 0.67
N CYS A 59 3.00 -6.92 -0.01
CA CYS A 59 3.34 -8.10 -0.80
C CYS A 59 3.99 -9.16 0.10
N PRO A 60 3.44 -10.39 0.19
CA PRO A 60 4.03 -11.45 1.03
C PRO A 60 5.48 -11.80 0.70
N GLN A 61 5.95 -11.48 -0.51
CA GLN A 61 7.35 -11.69 -0.91
C GLN A 61 8.34 -10.73 -0.24
N GLY A 62 7.86 -9.60 0.32
CA GLY A 62 8.66 -8.67 1.09
C GLY A 62 9.79 -7.96 0.32
N ASN A 63 9.66 -7.82 -1.01
CA ASN A 63 10.73 -7.25 -1.83
C ASN A 63 11.01 -5.78 -1.51
N LEU A 64 9.98 -4.98 -1.20
CA LEU A 64 10.17 -3.59 -0.79
C LEU A 64 10.82 -3.51 0.58
N SER A 65 10.38 -4.35 1.52
CA SER A 65 10.96 -4.46 2.86
C SER A 65 12.44 -4.81 2.79
N PHE A 66 12.83 -5.75 1.94
CA PHE A 66 14.22 -6.14 1.72
C PHE A 66 15.08 -4.98 1.17
N PHE A 67 14.54 -4.11 0.35
CA PHE A 67 15.27 -2.93 -0.13
C PHE A 67 15.57 -1.91 0.97
N TYR A 68 14.73 -1.85 2.00
CA TYR A 68 14.96 -0.97 3.15
C TYR A 68 15.85 -1.62 4.21
N ASP A 69 15.65 -2.91 4.47
CA ASP A 69 16.37 -3.67 5.49
C ASP A 69 16.56 -5.12 5.04
N ASN A 70 17.79 -5.51 4.73
CA ASN A 70 18.12 -6.89 4.31
C ASN A 70 17.81 -7.95 5.37
N ASN A 71 17.63 -7.53 6.63
CA ASN A 71 17.35 -8.42 7.76
C ASN A 71 15.94 -8.22 8.35
N TYR A 72 15.02 -7.56 7.64
CA TYR A 72 13.69 -7.22 8.17
C TYR A 72 12.94 -8.42 8.77
N TYR A 73 13.09 -9.62 8.16
CA TYR A 73 12.45 -10.85 8.62
C TYR A 73 13.12 -11.47 9.85
N ALA A 74 14.40 -11.23 10.09
CA ALA A 74 15.15 -11.75 11.23
C ALA A 74 15.02 -10.88 12.48
N ALA A 75 14.66 -9.62 12.31
CA ALA A 75 14.65 -8.61 13.39
C ALA A 75 13.42 -8.66 14.30
N GLN A 76 12.50 -9.62 14.15
CA GLN A 76 11.23 -9.69 14.91
C GLN A 76 10.47 -8.35 14.94
N GLN A 77 10.52 -7.61 13.85
CA GLN A 77 9.83 -6.33 13.73
C GLN A 77 8.33 -6.55 13.61
N THR A 78 7.56 -5.66 14.21
CA THR A 78 6.12 -5.56 13.96
C THR A 78 5.90 -5.28 12.48
N ASN A 79 4.94 -5.93 11.87
CA ASN A 79 4.75 -5.93 10.42
C ASN A 79 3.28 -5.72 10.04
N VAL A 80 2.98 -5.72 8.74
CA VAL A 80 1.61 -5.53 8.22
C VAL A 80 0.62 -6.54 8.80
N LYS A 81 1.02 -7.80 8.98
CA LYS A 81 0.14 -8.81 9.58
C LYS A 81 -0.23 -8.44 11.02
N ASP A 82 0.77 -8.07 11.84
CA ASP A 82 0.55 -7.70 13.25
C ASP A 82 -0.35 -6.48 13.38
N MET A 83 -0.26 -5.55 12.43
CA MET A 83 -1.11 -4.38 12.34
C MET A 83 -2.58 -4.74 12.02
N LEU A 84 -2.81 -5.75 11.17
CA LEU A 84 -4.14 -6.13 10.70
C LEU A 84 -4.83 -7.16 11.60
N LEU A 85 -4.06 -8.02 12.26
CA LEU A 85 -4.57 -9.15 13.03
C LEU A 85 -5.63 -8.77 14.09
N PRO A 86 -5.50 -7.65 14.84
CA PRO A 86 -6.51 -7.21 15.80
C PRO A 86 -7.90 -6.92 15.21
N TYR A 87 -7.98 -6.64 13.93
CA TYR A 87 -9.24 -6.43 13.21
C TYR A 87 -9.90 -7.73 12.74
N LEU A 88 -9.11 -8.79 12.63
CA LEU A 88 -9.54 -10.09 12.11
C LEU A 88 -9.82 -11.09 13.21
N VAL A 89 -9.17 -10.93 14.36
CA VAL A 89 -9.30 -11.84 15.51
C VAL A 89 -9.78 -11.04 16.71
N PRO A 90 -11.04 -11.24 17.15
CA PRO A 90 -11.58 -10.55 18.32
C PRO A 90 -10.75 -10.78 19.57
N GLY A 91 -10.55 -9.73 20.37
CA GLY A 91 -9.85 -9.80 21.67
C GLY A 91 -8.33 -9.64 21.60
N LEU A 92 -7.73 -9.50 20.42
CA LEU A 92 -6.32 -9.13 20.30
C LEU A 92 -6.15 -7.63 20.53
N GLY A 93 -5.12 -7.26 21.33
CA GLY A 93 -4.71 -5.88 21.49
C GLY A 93 -4.03 -5.35 20.22
N LYS A 94 -4.11 -4.03 20.00
CA LYS A 94 -3.42 -3.37 18.88
C LYS A 94 -1.92 -3.27 19.15
N ALA A 95 -1.10 -3.38 18.09
CA ALA A 95 0.32 -3.05 18.17
C ALA A 95 0.49 -1.56 18.50
N THR A 96 1.40 -1.26 19.44
CA THR A 96 1.66 0.12 19.88
C THR A 96 2.47 0.90 18.88
N ARG A 97 3.38 0.25 18.16
CA ARG A 97 4.24 0.85 17.14
C ARG A 97 4.53 -0.18 16.06
N VAL A 98 4.33 0.19 14.80
CA VAL A 98 4.51 -0.72 13.65
C VAL A 98 5.54 -0.19 12.67
N ALA A 99 5.54 1.12 12.37
CA ALA A 99 6.48 1.70 11.43
C ALA A 99 7.90 1.79 12.00
N SER A 100 8.88 1.43 11.18
CA SER A 100 10.30 1.51 11.45
C SER A 100 10.95 2.60 10.63
N TYR A 101 11.89 3.34 11.22
CA TYR A 101 12.65 4.38 10.52
C TYR A 101 13.61 3.75 9.50
N ILE A 102 13.45 4.08 8.22
CA ILE A 102 14.26 3.50 7.14
C ILE A 102 15.74 3.87 7.27
N GLY A 103 16.03 5.08 7.69
CA GLY A 103 17.42 5.56 7.83
C GLY A 103 18.26 4.84 8.90
N ALA A 104 17.64 4.01 9.75
CA ALA A 104 18.35 3.18 10.71
C ALA A 104 19.05 1.98 10.04
N THR A 105 18.50 1.47 8.95
CA THR A 105 18.97 0.26 8.25
C THR A 105 19.50 0.55 6.85
N ASN A 106 18.99 1.62 6.21
CA ASN A 106 19.40 2.02 4.88
C ASN A 106 20.07 3.41 4.88
N PRO A 107 21.41 3.49 4.67
CA PRO A 107 22.16 4.74 4.73
C PRO A 107 21.70 5.83 3.75
N TYR A 108 21.11 5.44 2.61
CA TYR A 108 20.59 6.39 1.63
C TYR A 108 19.43 7.22 2.17
N PHE A 109 18.70 6.70 3.18
CA PHE A 109 17.59 7.37 3.84
C PHE A 109 17.97 8.09 5.14
N SER A 110 19.25 8.12 5.53
CA SER A 110 19.70 8.66 6.83
C SER A 110 19.37 10.14 7.05
N LYS A 111 19.14 10.91 5.99
CA LYS A 111 18.75 12.33 6.04
C LYS A 111 17.27 12.59 5.76
N LYS A 112 16.45 11.55 5.68
CA LYS A 112 15.03 11.61 5.35
C LYS A 112 14.18 11.20 6.55
N ASN A 113 13.03 11.83 6.74
CA ASN A 113 12.04 11.40 7.73
C ASN A 113 11.09 10.37 7.09
N ASN A 114 11.64 9.22 6.65
CA ASN A 114 10.89 8.19 5.97
C ASN A 114 10.86 6.90 6.79
N TYR A 115 9.69 6.32 6.87
CA TYR A 115 9.41 5.09 7.64
C TYR A 115 8.85 4.02 6.73
N TYR A 116 8.91 2.77 7.16
CA TYR A 116 8.27 1.66 6.48
C TYR A 116 7.61 0.70 7.46
N ILE A 117 6.59 0.02 6.98
CA ILE A 117 5.95 -1.11 7.66
C ILE A 117 6.33 -2.36 6.85
N PRO A 118 7.12 -3.29 7.43
CA PRO A 118 7.59 -4.44 6.72
C PRO A 118 6.47 -5.45 6.43
N SER A 119 6.66 -6.20 5.38
CA SER A 119 5.82 -7.34 5.00
C SER A 119 5.99 -8.54 5.94
N SER A 120 5.13 -9.52 5.76
CA SER A 120 5.21 -10.84 6.39
C SER A 120 4.79 -11.90 5.38
N GLU A 121 5.49 -13.05 5.38
CA GLU A 121 5.09 -14.23 4.60
C GLU A 121 3.69 -14.73 5.00
N GLU A 122 3.27 -14.51 6.24
CA GLU A 122 1.95 -14.89 6.72
C GLU A 122 0.80 -14.13 6.03
N LEU A 123 1.10 -13.06 5.28
CA LEU A 123 0.11 -12.37 4.43
C LEU A 123 -0.47 -13.29 3.34
N TYR A 124 0.17 -14.42 3.02
CA TYR A 124 -0.45 -15.47 2.19
C TYR A 124 -1.71 -16.07 2.80
N LEU A 125 -1.84 -16.05 4.13
CA LEU A 125 -3.01 -16.57 4.85
C LEU A 125 -4.12 -15.51 5.01
N LEU A 126 -3.81 -14.24 4.75
CA LEU A 126 -4.74 -13.14 4.98
C LEU A 126 -6.06 -13.27 4.21
N PRO A 127 -6.12 -13.76 2.95
CA PRO A 127 -7.39 -13.94 2.25
C PRO A 127 -8.37 -14.84 3.01
N SER A 128 -7.91 -15.96 3.54
CA SER A 128 -8.75 -16.89 4.31
C SER A 128 -9.15 -16.30 5.67
N GLN A 129 -8.28 -15.56 6.32
CA GLN A 129 -8.57 -14.87 7.57
C GLN A 129 -9.61 -13.78 7.38
N LEU A 130 -9.53 -13.00 6.29
CA LEU A 130 -10.54 -11.99 5.93
C LEU A 130 -11.91 -12.61 5.69
N ILE A 131 -11.98 -13.70 4.93
CA ILE A 131 -13.25 -14.43 4.68
C ILE A 131 -13.83 -14.90 6.01
N THR A 132 -13.03 -15.47 6.89
CA THR A 132 -13.47 -15.95 8.21
C THR A 132 -13.99 -14.79 9.05
N ALA A 133 -13.26 -13.67 9.14
CA ALA A 133 -13.68 -12.50 9.89
C ALA A 133 -15.00 -11.90 9.35
N ILE A 134 -15.14 -11.81 8.03
CA ILE A 134 -16.37 -11.34 7.38
C ILE A 134 -17.55 -12.28 7.68
N ASN A 135 -17.35 -13.59 7.59
CA ASN A 135 -18.39 -14.58 7.87
C ASN A 135 -18.85 -14.53 9.34
N GLN A 136 -17.97 -14.26 10.29
CA GLN A 136 -18.32 -14.08 11.70
C GLN A 136 -19.28 -12.90 11.93
N THR A 137 -19.33 -11.93 11.02
CA THR A 137 -20.29 -10.81 11.11
C THR A 137 -21.72 -11.20 10.74
N ALA A 138 -21.94 -12.37 10.12
CA ALA A 138 -23.26 -12.78 9.59
C ALA A 138 -24.34 -12.91 10.68
N GLY A 139 -23.96 -13.24 11.92
CA GLY A 139 -24.86 -13.35 13.05
C GLY A 139 -25.19 -12.05 13.78
N LEU A 140 -24.58 -10.91 13.36
CA LEU A 140 -24.79 -9.62 14.00
C LEU A 140 -26.06 -8.94 13.47
N GLN A 141 -26.62 -8.02 14.27
CA GLN A 141 -27.66 -7.11 13.79
C GLN A 141 -27.11 -6.19 12.70
N GLN A 142 -27.97 -5.72 11.79
CA GLN A 142 -27.57 -5.00 10.57
C GLN A 142 -26.56 -3.86 10.84
N VAL A 143 -26.82 -2.99 11.81
CA VAL A 143 -25.95 -1.85 12.14
C VAL A 143 -24.60 -2.32 12.66
N GLN A 144 -24.57 -3.33 13.53
CA GLN A 144 -23.32 -3.90 14.05
C GLN A 144 -22.52 -4.59 12.96
N LYS A 145 -23.20 -5.29 12.05
CA LYS A 145 -22.59 -5.94 10.90
C LYS A 145 -21.89 -4.93 9.98
N GLU A 146 -22.57 -3.83 9.66
CA GLU A 146 -21.99 -2.77 8.82
C GLU A 146 -20.77 -2.12 9.48
N GLN A 147 -20.83 -1.87 10.80
CA GLN A 147 -19.69 -1.35 11.55
C GLN A 147 -18.50 -2.32 11.57
N ALA A 148 -18.76 -3.61 11.80
CA ALA A 148 -17.73 -4.64 11.80
C ALA A 148 -17.09 -4.80 10.42
N LEU A 149 -17.89 -4.84 9.35
CA LEU A 149 -17.39 -4.90 7.98
C LEU A 149 -16.55 -3.68 7.64
N LYS A 150 -17.01 -2.48 7.98
CA LYS A 150 -16.20 -1.26 7.83
C LYS A 150 -14.89 -1.36 8.58
N SER A 151 -14.89 -1.78 9.84
CA SER A 151 -13.68 -1.94 10.64
C SER A 151 -12.68 -2.89 9.98
N ILE A 152 -13.14 -4.02 9.44
CA ILE A 152 -12.30 -4.99 8.74
C ILE A 152 -11.74 -4.39 7.43
N LEU A 153 -12.62 -3.87 6.57
CA LEU A 153 -12.21 -3.43 5.22
C LEU A 153 -11.31 -2.18 5.25
N TYR A 154 -11.53 -1.28 6.20
CA TYR A 154 -10.72 -0.06 6.36
C TYR A 154 -9.62 -0.19 7.41
N SER A 155 -9.33 -1.40 7.90
CA SER A 155 -8.30 -1.65 8.92
C SER A 155 -6.94 -1.09 8.50
N LEU A 156 -6.50 -1.37 7.29
CA LEU A 156 -5.23 -0.89 6.76
C LEU A 156 -5.20 0.65 6.67
N LYS A 157 -6.28 1.28 6.21
CA LYS A 157 -6.39 2.75 6.16
C LYS A 157 -6.26 3.36 7.55
N THR A 158 -7.02 2.82 8.50
CA THR A 158 -7.03 3.31 9.89
C THR A 158 -5.64 3.28 10.51
N GLU A 159 -4.91 2.19 10.32
CA GLU A 159 -3.58 2.04 10.88
C GLU A 159 -2.54 2.91 10.13
N ILE A 160 -2.64 3.04 8.81
CA ILE A 160 -1.80 3.97 8.04
C ILE A 160 -2.00 5.41 8.53
N GLU A 161 -3.24 5.86 8.70
CA GLU A 161 -3.54 7.21 9.18
C GLU A 161 -2.98 7.44 10.59
N ARG A 162 -3.03 6.42 11.45
CA ARG A 162 -2.41 6.47 12.79
C ARG A 162 -0.89 6.64 12.69
N GLU A 163 -0.21 5.80 11.90
CA GLU A 163 1.25 5.86 11.75
C GLU A 163 1.71 7.17 11.09
N LEU A 164 0.94 7.71 10.14
CA LEU A 164 1.21 9.02 9.56
C LEU A 164 1.16 10.13 10.61
N ALA A 165 0.16 10.09 11.49
CA ALA A 165 0.01 11.08 12.56
C ALA A 165 1.10 10.95 13.64
N GLU A 166 1.38 9.73 14.10
CA GLU A 166 2.35 9.46 15.16
C GLU A 166 3.80 9.80 14.77
N ASN A 167 4.15 9.60 13.48
CA ASN A 167 5.50 9.85 12.97
C ASN A 167 5.63 11.20 12.23
N ASN A 168 4.57 12.03 12.22
CA ASN A 168 4.52 13.32 11.54
C ASN A 168 4.86 13.19 10.04
N LEU A 169 4.17 12.28 9.35
CA LEU A 169 4.36 11.98 7.94
C LEU A 169 3.21 12.52 7.08
N ASP A 170 3.54 12.91 5.85
CA ASP A 170 2.60 13.57 4.94
C ASP A 170 1.94 12.61 3.95
N LYS A 171 2.65 11.57 3.54
CA LYS A 171 2.29 10.68 2.44
C LYS A 171 2.49 9.22 2.79
N CYS A 172 1.73 8.37 2.11
CA CYS A 172 1.91 6.92 2.17
C CYS A 172 1.95 6.31 0.76
N ILE A 173 2.87 5.37 0.56
CA ILE A 173 2.93 4.49 -0.61
C ILE A 173 2.71 3.06 -0.13
N ILE A 174 1.74 2.36 -0.73
CA ILE A 174 1.48 0.94 -0.47
C ILE A 174 1.97 0.13 -1.67
N ASP A 175 2.97 -0.71 -1.48
CA ASP A 175 3.40 -1.69 -2.50
C ASP A 175 2.53 -2.93 -2.42
N THR A 176 1.91 -3.34 -3.53
CA THR A 176 0.97 -4.45 -3.56
C THR A 176 1.49 -5.64 -4.35
N SER A 177 1.00 -6.82 -4.01
CA SER A 177 1.24 -8.03 -4.79
C SER A 177 0.50 -7.98 -6.15
N PRO A 178 0.88 -8.83 -7.13
CA PRO A 178 0.13 -8.95 -8.37
C PRO A 178 -1.19 -9.72 -8.23
N PHE A 179 -1.58 -10.10 -7.01
CA PHE A 179 -2.80 -10.86 -6.73
C PHE A 179 -3.87 -9.95 -6.12
N PHE A 180 -5.08 -10.03 -6.65
CA PHE A 180 -6.23 -9.28 -6.13
C PHE A 180 -6.90 -10.04 -4.98
N ALA A 181 -6.19 -10.18 -3.86
CA ALA A 181 -6.73 -10.82 -2.66
C ALA A 181 -6.00 -10.35 -1.39
N GLY A 182 -6.63 -10.53 -0.25
CA GLY A 182 -6.01 -10.27 1.05
C GLY A 182 -5.52 -8.84 1.22
N ALA A 183 -4.24 -8.67 1.50
CA ALA A 183 -3.65 -7.36 1.77
C ALA A 183 -3.76 -6.39 0.58
N THR A 184 -3.71 -6.87 -0.67
CA THR A 184 -3.93 -6.04 -1.86
C THR A 184 -5.35 -5.46 -1.88
N GLN A 185 -6.36 -6.26 -1.52
CA GLN A 185 -7.73 -5.78 -1.42
C GLN A 185 -7.86 -4.69 -0.35
N LEU A 186 -7.27 -4.87 0.82
CA LEU A 186 -7.26 -3.85 1.87
C LEU A 186 -6.50 -2.59 1.45
N ALA A 187 -5.42 -2.73 0.66
CA ALA A 187 -4.68 -1.60 0.11
C ALA A 187 -5.55 -0.73 -0.81
N TRP A 188 -6.46 -1.34 -1.58
CA TRP A 188 -7.39 -0.59 -2.42
C TRP A 188 -8.43 0.17 -1.61
N TYR A 189 -8.93 -0.41 -0.51
CA TYR A 189 -9.81 0.31 0.42
C TYR A 189 -9.09 1.43 1.17
N ALA A 190 -7.77 1.31 1.37
CA ALA A 190 -6.98 2.32 2.05
C ALA A 190 -6.58 3.48 1.15
N ALA A 191 -6.35 3.24 -0.13
CA ALA A 191 -5.79 4.21 -1.06
C ALA A 191 -6.77 5.34 -1.41
N ASP A 192 -6.24 6.55 -1.50
CA ASP A 192 -6.95 7.70 -2.08
C ASP A 192 -6.76 7.74 -3.61
N ALA A 193 -5.65 7.17 -4.10
CA ALA A 193 -5.35 7.06 -5.53
C ALA A 193 -4.53 5.80 -5.85
N LEU A 194 -4.72 5.29 -7.07
CA LEU A 194 -3.97 4.15 -7.59
C LEU A 194 -2.89 4.64 -8.55
N VAL A 195 -1.68 4.10 -8.43
CA VAL A 195 -0.60 4.25 -9.40
C VAL A 195 -0.44 2.92 -10.12
N ILE A 196 -0.70 2.91 -11.42
CA ILE A 196 -0.75 1.70 -12.23
C ILE A 196 0.39 1.74 -13.25
N PRO A 197 1.56 1.14 -12.95
CA PRO A 197 2.64 1.02 -13.93
C PRO A 197 2.18 0.14 -15.09
N VAL A 198 2.40 0.59 -16.31
CA VAL A 198 2.06 -0.15 -17.53
C VAL A 198 3.25 -0.21 -18.49
N ARG A 199 3.32 -1.24 -19.31
CA ARG A 199 4.21 -1.35 -20.45
C ARG A 199 3.43 -1.26 -21.74
N THR A 200 4.06 -0.88 -22.82
CA THR A 200 3.47 -0.78 -24.16
C THR A 200 3.35 -2.16 -24.83
N ASP A 201 2.76 -3.14 -24.13
CA ASP A 201 2.50 -4.48 -24.64
C ASP A 201 1.04 -4.91 -24.37
N GLN A 202 0.54 -5.86 -25.17
CA GLN A 202 -0.85 -6.33 -25.07
C GLN A 202 -1.22 -6.89 -23.70
N GLN A 203 -0.27 -7.54 -22.99
CA GLN A 203 -0.55 -8.11 -21.68
C GLN A 203 -0.76 -7.02 -20.62
N SER A 204 -0.04 -5.90 -20.71
CA SER A 204 -0.25 -4.75 -19.82
C SER A 204 -1.59 -4.07 -20.08
N ILE A 205 -1.99 -3.94 -21.35
CA ILE A 205 -3.31 -3.41 -21.72
C ILE A 205 -4.41 -4.30 -21.14
N LYS A 206 -4.31 -5.62 -21.35
CA LYS A 206 -5.29 -6.57 -20.81
C LYS A 206 -5.34 -6.59 -19.28
N SER A 207 -4.19 -6.44 -18.62
CA SER A 207 -4.12 -6.31 -17.17
C SER A 207 -4.81 -5.03 -16.66
N LEU A 208 -4.69 -3.94 -17.40
CA LEU A 208 -5.38 -2.68 -17.09
C LEU A 208 -6.90 -2.79 -17.29
N GLU A 209 -7.35 -3.44 -18.37
CA GLU A 209 -8.78 -3.71 -18.62
C GLU A 209 -9.43 -4.54 -17.51
N LEU A 210 -8.67 -5.43 -16.84
CA LEU A 210 -9.17 -6.23 -15.72
C LEU A 210 -9.22 -5.45 -14.40
N LEU A 211 -8.54 -4.30 -14.32
CA LEU A 211 -8.50 -3.43 -13.14
C LEU A 211 -9.63 -2.37 -13.15
N ILE A 212 -10.16 -2.04 -14.31
CA ILE A 212 -11.22 -1.05 -14.55
C ILE A 212 -12.56 -1.77 -14.72
#